data_5a4b2f0f5a2283baf69273ff2a80d017
#
_entry.id   5a4b2f0f5a2283baf69273ff2a80d017
#
_cell.length_a   1.000
_cell.length_b   1.000
_cell.length_c   1.000
_cell.angle_alpha   90.00
_cell.angle_beta   90.00
_cell.angle_gamma   90.00
#
_symmetry.space_group_name_H-M   'P 1'
#
loop_
_entity.id
_entity.type
_entity.pdbx_description
1 polymer ?
#
loop_
_entity_poly.entity_id
_entity_poly.type
_entity_poly.pdbx_seq_one_letter_code
_entity_poly.pdbx_strand_id
1 'polypeptide(L)'
;MKTPGFDTYDPWSGEQRPLYLAPMAGVSDLPYRLLAKECGADITITEFTNSTALSREATASWRKMESDPREQPFIPQIFGGEMEDMVTAATMLEESADVIDLNFGCPAPKVTNICAGAALMGEPQRLVTMVENIVDAVNVPVTAKTVSYTHLTLPTKA
;
A
#
# COMPACT_ATOMS: atom_id res chain seq x y z
N MET A 1 -13.17 14.89 -6.27
CA MET A 1 -12.93 15.38 -4.90
C MET A 1 -11.42 15.52 -4.73
N LYS A 2 -10.89 16.68 -4.36
CA LYS A 2 -9.41 16.83 -4.23
C LYS A 2 -8.99 16.32 -2.87
N THR A 3 -8.06 15.39 -2.83
CA THR A 3 -7.50 14.86 -1.59
C THR A 3 -6.61 15.93 -0.96
N PRO A 4 -6.88 16.38 0.27
CA PRO A 4 -6.02 17.37 0.92
C PRO A 4 -4.58 16.84 1.05
N GLY A 5 -3.63 17.56 0.49
CA GLY A 5 -2.20 17.30 0.67
C GLY A 5 -1.49 16.49 -0.43
N PHE A 6 -2.22 15.78 -1.30
CA PHE A 6 -1.58 15.01 -2.39
C PHE A 6 -1.55 15.76 -3.73
N ASP A 7 -2.55 16.59 -4.02
CA ASP A 7 -2.68 17.29 -5.31
C ASP A 7 -1.73 18.48 -5.49
N THR A 8 -1.06 18.91 -4.43
CA THR A 8 -0.20 20.12 -4.47
C THR A 8 1.28 19.83 -4.24
N TYR A 9 1.63 18.57 -3.96
CA TYR A 9 3.01 18.20 -3.73
C TYR A 9 3.77 18.06 -5.05
N ASP A 10 4.61 19.04 -5.35
CA ASP A 10 5.62 18.96 -6.40
C ASP A 10 6.98 18.61 -5.78
N PRO A 11 7.49 17.38 -5.97
CA PRO A 11 8.76 16.97 -5.41
C PRO A 11 9.96 17.78 -5.91
N TRP A 12 9.76 18.61 -6.95
CA TRP A 12 10.78 19.45 -7.57
C TRP A 12 10.64 20.94 -7.23
N SER A 13 9.58 21.34 -6.53
CA SER A 13 9.30 22.74 -6.17
C SER A 13 10.28 23.36 -5.18
N GLY A 14 11.11 22.55 -4.52
CA GLY A 14 11.99 22.98 -3.44
C GLY A 14 11.28 23.17 -2.07
N GLU A 15 9.99 22.88 -2.01
CA GLU A 15 9.22 22.85 -0.75
C GLU A 15 9.63 21.66 0.13
N GLN A 16 9.29 21.75 1.41
CA GLN A 16 9.62 20.71 2.38
C GLN A 16 9.00 19.37 1.96
N ARG A 17 9.83 18.36 1.74
CA ARG A 17 9.38 17.03 1.34
C ARG A 17 8.75 16.33 2.53
N PRO A 18 7.57 15.70 2.38
CA PRO A 18 6.99 14.91 3.44
C PRO A 18 7.86 13.70 3.79
N LEU A 19 7.99 13.43 5.07
CA LEU A 19 8.69 12.26 5.60
C LEU A 19 7.74 11.07 5.68
N TYR A 20 8.04 10.03 4.92
CA TYR A 20 7.25 8.80 4.87
C TYR A 20 7.86 7.71 5.75
N LEU A 21 7.03 7.07 6.57
CA LEU A 21 7.36 5.76 7.12
C LEU A 21 6.94 4.67 6.12
N ALA A 22 7.91 3.95 5.59
CA ALA A 22 7.63 2.82 4.68
C ALA A 22 6.89 1.68 5.40
N PRO A 23 5.98 0.97 4.72
CA PRO A 23 5.33 -0.22 5.28
C PRO A 23 6.33 -1.36 5.49
N MET A 24 6.37 -1.92 6.69
CA MET A 24 7.30 -2.99 7.07
C MET A 24 6.56 -4.10 7.80
N ALA A 25 6.49 -5.30 7.19
CA ALA A 25 5.80 -6.45 7.77
C ALA A 25 6.42 -6.86 9.12
N GLY A 26 5.57 -6.97 10.16
CA GLY A 26 5.98 -7.30 11.52
C GLY A 26 6.65 -6.15 12.28
N VAL A 27 6.62 -4.94 11.75
CA VAL A 27 7.25 -3.76 12.37
C VAL A 27 6.31 -2.56 12.42
N SER A 28 5.69 -2.18 11.30
CA SER A 28 4.86 -0.98 11.23
C SER A 28 3.40 -1.25 11.65
N ASP A 29 3.24 -1.83 12.86
CA ASP A 29 1.95 -1.92 13.54
C ASP A 29 1.48 -0.53 14.03
N LEU A 30 0.23 -0.43 14.51
CA LEU A 30 -0.33 0.85 14.92
C LEU A 30 0.53 1.59 15.97
N PRO A 31 1.01 0.96 17.07
CA PRO A 31 1.88 1.63 18.04
C PRO A 31 3.15 2.21 17.42
N TYR A 32 3.78 1.47 16.52
CA TYR A 32 5.00 1.92 15.84
C TYR A 32 4.72 3.10 14.89
N ARG A 33 3.62 3.07 14.14
CA ARG A 33 3.22 4.17 13.27
C ARG A 33 2.91 5.45 14.06
N LEU A 34 2.22 5.32 15.21
CA LEU A 34 1.96 6.46 16.10
C LEU A 34 3.25 7.06 16.66
N LEU A 35 4.20 6.23 17.09
CA LEU A 35 5.51 6.69 17.53
C LEU A 35 6.25 7.43 16.40
N ALA A 36 6.18 6.93 15.18
CA ALA A 36 6.78 7.61 14.03
C ALA A 36 6.14 8.97 13.75
N LYS A 37 4.81 9.10 13.90
CA LYS A 37 4.09 10.38 13.84
C LYS A 37 4.58 11.36 14.91
N GLU A 38 4.71 10.90 16.15
CA GLU A 38 5.25 11.70 17.25
C GLU A 38 6.70 12.15 17.00
N CYS A 39 7.48 11.34 16.27
CA CYS A 39 8.84 11.65 15.86
C CYS A 39 8.92 12.51 14.57
N GLY A 40 7.80 12.94 14.01
CA GLY A 40 7.75 13.86 12.88
C GLY A 40 7.55 13.21 11.51
N ALA A 41 7.12 11.94 11.42
CA ALA A 41 6.68 11.38 10.16
C ALA A 41 5.36 12.03 9.71
N ASP A 42 5.34 12.57 8.49
CA ASP A 42 4.14 13.19 7.92
C ASP A 42 3.14 12.14 7.45
N ILE A 43 3.63 11.02 6.92
CA ILE A 43 2.83 9.96 6.32
C ILE A 43 3.31 8.60 6.82
N THR A 44 2.36 7.79 7.25
CA THR A 44 2.58 6.39 7.63
C THR A 44 1.68 5.48 6.80
N ILE A 45 2.15 4.27 6.50
CA ILE A 45 1.42 3.27 5.74
C ILE A 45 1.38 1.99 6.57
N THR A 46 0.24 1.30 6.60
CA THR A 46 0.10 0.07 7.39
C THR A 46 1.03 -1.04 6.91
N GLU A 47 1.22 -2.08 7.71
CA GLU A 47 1.74 -3.34 7.18
C GLU A 47 0.88 -3.83 6.03
N PHE A 48 1.50 -4.33 4.95
CA PHE A 48 0.73 -4.88 3.84
C PHE A 48 -0.04 -6.14 4.26
N THR A 49 -1.31 -6.19 3.90
CA THR A 49 -2.22 -7.28 4.29
C THR A 49 -2.80 -7.97 3.07
N ASN A 50 -2.95 -9.29 3.17
CA ASN A 50 -3.47 -10.12 2.09
C ASN A 50 -4.96 -9.81 1.83
N SER A 51 -5.31 -9.44 0.60
CA SER A 51 -6.66 -9.09 0.18
C SER A 51 -7.65 -10.25 0.33
N THR A 52 -7.22 -11.48 0.02
CA THR A 52 -8.05 -12.68 0.21
C THR A 52 -8.42 -12.91 1.68
N ALA A 53 -7.52 -12.57 2.59
CA ALA A 53 -7.79 -12.69 4.02
C ALA A 53 -8.71 -11.57 4.53
N LEU A 54 -8.59 -10.36 3.96
CA LEU A 54 -9.47 -9.23 4.27
C LEU A 54 -10.89 -9.48 3.72
N SER A 55 -11.01 -9.89 2.46
CA SER A 55 -12.31 -10.17 1.81
C SER A 55 -13.10 -11.28 2.52
N ARG A 56 -12.40 -12.17 3.22
CA ARG A 56 -12.98 -13.24 4.06
C ARG A 56 -13.09 -12.88 5.54
N GLU A 57 -12.93 -11.61 5.88
CA GLU A 57 -13.06 -11.06 7.23
C GLU A 57 -12.17 -11.73 8.29
N ALA A 58 -10.98 -12.20 7.89
CA ALA A 58 -10.04 -12.80 8.83
C ALA A 58 -9.59 -11.79 9.90
N THR A 59 -9.96 -12.03 11.15
CA THR A 59 -9.71 -11.12 12.29
C THR A 59 -8.25 -10.67 12.41
N ALA A 60 -7.30 -11.58 12.19
CA ALA A 60 -5.87 -11.25 12.25
C ALA A 60 -5.43 -10.25 11.15
N SER A 61 -6.12 -10.25 10.00
CA SER A 61 -5.87 -9.32 8.90
C SER A 61 -6.45 -7.94 9.19
N TRP A 62 -7.67 -7.89 9.70
CA TRP A 62 -8.33 -6.65 10.10
C TRP A 62 -7.61 -5.94 11.25
N ARG A 63 -7.00 -6.70 12.16
CA ARG A 63 -6.17 -6.14 13.22
C ARG A 63 -4.99 -5.29 12.71
N LYS A 64 -4.46 -5.60 11.53
CA LYS A 64 -3.39 -4.80 10.90
C LYS A 64 -3.92 -3.52 10.27
N MET A 65 -5.23 -3.44 10.06
CA MET A 65 -5.92 -2.27 9.50
C MET A 65 -6.48 -1.35 10.61
N GLU A 66 -6.15 -1.60 11.88
CA GLU A 66 -6.47 -0.67 12.96
C GLU A 66 -5.76 0.67 12.74
N SER A 67 -6.48 1.77 13.00
CA SER A 67 -5.95 3.12 12.94
C SER A 67 -6.34 3.93 14.19
N ASP A 68 -5.76 5.10 14.35
CA ASP A 68 -6.03 6.06 15.42
C ASP A 68 -6.24 7.45 14.79
N PRO A 69 -7.11 8.31 15.34
CA PRO A 69 -7.31 9.67 14.82
C PRO A 69 -6.04 10.51 14.68
N ARG A 70 -4.97 10.17 15.39
CA ARG A 70 -3.66 10.80 15.27
C ARG A 70 -2.88 10.36 14.03
N GLU A 71 -3.32 9.28 13.36
CA GLU A 71 -2.71 8.74 12.15
C GLU A 71 -3.43 9.26 10.90
N GLN A 72 -3.30 10.55 10.65
CA GLN A 72 -3.86 11.15 9.43
C GLN A 72 -2.74 11.55 8.47
N PRO A 73 -2.86 11.22 7.14
CA PRO A 73 -3.90 10.38 6.53
C PRO A 73 -3.74 8.88 6.91
N PHE A 74 -4.86 8.15 7.01
CA PHE A 74 -4.84 6.71 7.19
C PHE A 74 -4.71 6.01 5.83
N ILE A 75 -3.63 5.25 5.66
CA ILE A 75 -3.27 4.60 4.39
C ILE A 75 -3.07 3.10 4.61
N PRO A 76 -4.12 2.28 4.49
CA PRO A 76 -4.00 0.84 4.49
C PRO A 76 -3.32 0.34 3.21
N GLN A 77 -2.35 -0.58 3.36
CA GLN A 77 -1.70 -1.23 2.22
C GLN A 77 -2.17 -2.67 2.07
N ILE A 78 -2.63 -3.02 0.87
CA ILE A 78 -3.07 -4.38 0.54
C ILE A 78 -2.22 -5.02 -0.56
N PHE A 79 -2.19 -6.35 -0.57
CA PHE A 79 -1.58 -7.14 -1.64
C PHE A 79 -2.42 -8.38 -1.94
N GLY A 80 -2.38 -8.83 -3.17
CA GLY A 80 -3.06 -10.06 -3.60
C GLY A 80 -2.75 -10.39 -5.05
N GLY A 81 -3.00 -11.64 -5.43
CA GLY A 81 -2.92 -12.10 -6.80
C GLY A 81 -4.30 -12.19 -7.48
N GLU A 82 -5.37 -12.27 -6.67
CA GLU A 82 -6.74 -12.43 -7.18
C GLU A 82 -7.44 -11.08 -7.30
N MET A 83 -7.95 -10.79 -8.51
CA MET A 83 -8.60 -9.53 -8.86
C MET A 83 -9.80 -9.23 -7.97
N GLU A 84 -10.71 -10.19 -7.84
CA GLU A 84 -11.95 -10.04 -7.07
C GLU A 84 -11.66 -9.76 -5.59
N ASP A 85 -10.69 -10.46 -5.01
CA ASP A 85 -10.28 -10.26 -3.62
C ASP A 85 -9.66 -8.87 -3.41
N MET A 86 -8.87 -8.38 -4.38
CA MET A 86 -8.25 -7.04 -4.31
C MET A 86 -9.31 -5.94 -4.36
N VAL A 87 -10.27 -6.04 -5.28
CA VAL A 87 -11.38 -5.08 -5.40
C VAL A 87 -12.26 -5.12 -4.14
N THR A 88 -12.63 -6.32 -3.68
CA THR A 88 -13.44 -6.48 -2.48
C THR A 88 -12.75 -5.88 -1.25
N ALA A 89 -11.48 -6.18 -1.02
CA ALA A 89 -10.72 -5.64 0.10
C ALA A 89 -10.60 -4.12 0.04
N ALA A 90 -10.36 -3.56 -1.15
CA ALA A 90 -10.31 -2.10 -1.35
C ALA A 90 -11.65 -1.44 -1.01
N THR A 91 -12.76 -1.99 -1.50
CA THR A 91 -14.12 -1.49 -1.21
C THR A 91 -14.46 -1.56 0.28
N MET A 92 -14.05 -2.64 0.96
CA MET A 92 -14.27 -2.77 2.41
C MET A 92 -13.46 -1.76 3.24
N LEU A 93 -12.29 -1.35 2.75
CA LEU A 93 -11.41 -0.38 3.42
C LEU A 93 -11.79 1.07 3.13
N GLU A 94 -12.52 1.34 2.04
CA GLU A 94 -12.85 2.68 1.57
C GLU A 94 -13.49 3.57 2.64
N GLU A 95 -14.38 3.00 3.48
CA GLU A 95 -15.09 3.77 4.50
C GLU A 95 -14.16 4.41 5.54
N SER A 96 -13.02 3.77 5.82
CA SER A 96 -12.07 4.22 6.84
C SER A 96 -10.79 4.82 6.28
N ALA A 97 -10.44 4.53 5.04
CA ALA A 97 -9.18 4.93 4.42
C ALA A 97 -9.25 6.33 3.80
N ASP A 98 -8.20 7.11 3.98
CA ASP A 98 -7.99 8.35 3.20
C ASP A 98 -7.36 8.06 1.83
N VAL A 99 -6.55 7.01 1.75
CA VAL A 99 -5.89 6.51 0.53
C VAL A 99 -5.76 5.00 0.66
N ILE A 100 -5.95 4.25 -0.42
CA ILE A 100 -5.64 2.81 -0.46
C ILE A 100 -4.32 2.62 -1.21
N ASP A 101 -3.35 1.95 -0.57
CA ASP A 101 -2.05 1.67 -1.19
C ASP A 101 -1.91 0.20 -1.60
N LEU A 102 -1.36 -0.03 -2.79
CA LEU A 102 -1.19 -1.36 -3.38
C LEU A 102 0.28 -1.78 -3.33
N ASN A 103 0.56 -2.98 -2.82
CA ASN A 103 1.91 -3.52 -2.78
C ASN A 103 2.23 -4.35 -4.02
N PHE A 104 3.07 -3.81 -4.90
CA PHE A 104 3.64 -4.49 -6.07
C PHE A 104 5.16 -4.67 -5.98
N GLY A 105 5.70 -4.59 -4.76
CA GLY A 105 7.16 -4.61 -4.57
C GLY A 105 7.69 -5.74 -3.67
N CYS A 106 6.83 -6.43 -2.92
CA CYS A 106 7.29 -7.46 -1.98
C CYS A 106 7.86 -8.69 -2.72
N PRO A 107 9.15 -9.03 -2.54
CA PRO A 107 9.77 -10.18 -3.21
C PRO A 107 9.67 -11.47 -2.40
N ALA A 108 9.05 -11.46 -1.23
CA ALA A 108 9.00 -12.62 -0.34
C ALA A 108 8.30 -13.81 -1.02
N PRO A 109 8.87 -15.04 -0.95
CA PRO A 109 8.28 -16.21 -1.61
C PRO A 109 6.81 -16.47 -1.26
N LYS A 110 6.41 -16.24 -0.01
CA LYS A 110 5.01 -16.37 0.43
C LYS A 110 4.05 -15.39 -0.28
N VAL A 111 4.56 -14.32 -0.86
CA VAL A 111 3.80 -13.34 -1.64
C VAL A 111 3.88 -13.64 -3.14
N THR A 112 5.09 -13.86 -3.64
CA THR A 112 5.30 -14.09 -5.09
C THR A 112 4.74 -15.43 -5.56
N ASN A 113 4.71 -16.45 -4.71
CA ASN A 113 4.14 -17.76 -5.04
C ASN A 113 2.61 -17.72 -5.29
N ILE A 114 1.93 -16.69 -4.83
CA ILE A 114 0.51 -16.44 -5.14
C ILE A 114 0.32 -15.38 -6.23
N CYS A 115 1.31 -15.19 -7.09
CA CYS A 115 1.32 -14.19 -8.17
C CYS A 115 0.99 -12.78 -7.69
N ALA A 116 1.50 -12.39 -6.51
CA ALA A 116 1.29 -11.06 -5.90
C ALA A 116 2.62 -10.33 -5.67
N GLY A 117 2.54 -9.09 -5.19
CA GLY A 117 3.71 -8.27 -4.90
C GLY A 117 4.61 -8.09 -6.13
N ALA A 118 5.91 -8.33 -5.98
CA ALA A 118 6.88 -8.14 -7.06
C ALA A 118 6.65 -9.05 -8.28
N ALA A 119 5.94 -10.18 -8.14
CA ALA A 119 5.63 -11.06 -9.26
C ALA A 119 4.75 -10.36 -10.31
N LEU A 120 3.82 -9.49 -9.89
CA LEU A 120 2.95 -8.74 -10.79
C LEU A 120 3.71 -7.75 -11.69
N MET A 121 4.90 -7.32 -11.30
CA MET A 121 5.75 -6.48 -12.14
C MET A 121 6.21 -7.21 -13.42
N GLY A 122 6.23 -8.55 -13.40
CA GLY A 122 6.49 -9.39 -14.57
C GLY A 122 5.28 -9.57 -15.49
N GLU A 123 4.09 -9.15 -15.06
CA GLU A 123 2.81 -9.26 -15.78
C GLU A 123 2.15 -7.86 -15.92
N PRO A 124 2.75 -6.92 -16.64
CA PRO A 124 2.34 -5.52 -16.62
C PRO A 124 0.89 -5.31 -17.05
N GLN A 125 0.37 -6.09 -17.98
CA GLN A 125 -1.01 -5.97 -18.41
C GLN A 125 -2.00 -6.37 -17.31
N ARG A 126 -1.70 -7.43 -16.56
CA ARG A 126 -2.51 -7.87 -15.43
C ARG A 126 -2.46 -6.85 -14.28
N LEU A 127 -1.27 -6.28 -14.03
CA LEU A 127 -1.09 -5.24 -13.03
C LEU A 127 -1.93 -4.00 -13.37
N VAL A 128 -1.85 -3.51 -14.61
CA VAL A 128 -2.64 -2.34 -15.07
C VAL A 128 -4.13 -2.61 -14.91
N THR A 129 -4.62 -3.75 -15.41
CA THR A 129 -6.04 -4.11 -15.27
C THR A 129 -6.47 -4.21 -13.81
N MET A 130 -5.61 -4.72 -12.92
CA MET A 130 -5.90 -4.76 -11.47
C MET A 130 -6.04 -3.36 -10.88
N VAL A 131 -5.14 -2.45 -11.21
CA VAL A 131 -5.20 -1.05 -10.75
C VAL A 131 -6.46 -0.36 -11.27
N GLU A 132 -6.77 -0.50 -12.56
CA GLU A 132 -7.97 0.08 -13.18
C GLU A 132 -9.24 -0.39 -12.47
N ASN A 133 -9.41 -1.70 -12.25
CA ASN A 133 -10.59 -2.23 -11.56
C ASN A 133 -10.71 -1.74 -10.11
N ILE A 134 -9.60 -1.58 -9.40
CA ILE A 134 -9.63 -1.05 -8.03
C ILE A 134 -10.00 0.44 -8.05
N VAL A 135 -9.38 1.23 -8.93
CA VAL A 135 -9.68 2.67 -9.07
C VAL A 135 -11.14 2.91 -9.43
N ASP A 136 -11.71 2.08 -10.31
CA ASP A 136 -13.11 2.19 -10.70
C ASP A 136 -14.09 1.78 -9.60
N ALA A 137 -13.64 0.97 -8.64
CA ALA A 137 -14.48 0.43 -7.57
C ALA A 137 -14.55 1.31 -6.32
N VAL A 138 -13.60 2.23 -6.13
CA VAL A 138 -13.50 3.08 -4.92
C VAL A 138 -13.47 4.57 -5.25
N ASN A 139 -13.91 5.41 -4.31
CA ASN A 139 -13.92 6.87 -4.47
C ASN A 139 -12.72 7.56 -3.80
N VAL A 140 -11.94 6.82 -3.01
CA VAL A 140 -10.70 7.32 -2.39
C VAL A 140 -9.54 7.17 -3.36
N PRO A 141 -8.48 8.00 -3.25
CA PRO A 141 -7.27 7.84 -4.05
C PRO A 141 -6.63 6.48 -3.87
N VAL A 142 -6.08 5.95 -4.96
CA VAL A 142 -5.32 4.71 -4.97
C VAL A 142 -3.88 5.01 -5.32
N THR A 143 -2.95 4.49 -4.52
CA THR A 143 -1.51 4.56 -4.78
C THR A 143 -0.92 3.17 -4.95
N ALA A 144 0.25 3.10 -5.53
CA ALA A 144 0.95 1.83 -5.72
C ALA A 144 2.42 1.95 -5.34
N LYS A 145 2.86 1.09 -4.43
CA LYS A 145 4.28 0.95 -4.08
C LYS A 145 4.90 -0.17 -4.87
N THR A 146 5.78 0.21 -5.76
CA THR A 146 6.58 -0.71 -6.57
C THR A 146 8.01 -0.80 -6.07
N VAL A 147 8.86 -1.54 -6.75
CA VAL A 147 10.32 -1.54 -6.59
C VAL A 147 10.97 -1.13 -7.90
N SER A 148 11.96 -0.24 -7.80
CA SER A 148 12.85 0.08 -8.90
C SER A 148 14.29 -0.01 -8.41
N TYR A 149 15.15 -0.54 -9.25
CA TYR A 149 16.59 -0.54 -9.00
C TYR A 149 17.20 0.62 -9.76
N THR A 150 18.01 1.42 -9.09
CA THR A 150 18.78 2.52 -9.72
C THR A 150 19.81 2.02 -10.73
N HIS A 151 20.13 0.71 -10.68
CA HIS A 151 20.99 0.03 -11.65
C HIS A 151 20.27 -1.21 -12.17
N LEU A 152 19.85 -1.15 -13.43
CA LEU A 152 19.29 -2.31 -14.16
C LEU A 152 20.31 -3.43 -14.40
N THR A 153 21.54 -3.24 -13.96
CA THR A 153 22.67 -4.14 -14.16
C THR A 153 23.40 -4.45 -12.85
N LEU A 154 22.70 -4.83 -11.81
CA LEU A 154 23.37 -5.67 -10.81
C LEU A 154 23.55 -7.04 -11.45
N PRO A 155 24.80 -7.51 -11.70
CA PRO A 155 25.01 -8.89 -12.06
C PRO A 155 24.56 -9.71 -10.87
N THR A 156 23.39 -10.31 -10.97
CA THR A 156 23.04 -11.45 -10.15
C THR A 156 23.99 -12.56 -10.53
N LYS A 157 25.13 -12.63 -9.84
CA LYS A 157 25.84 -13.90 -9.80
C LYS A 157 24.93 -14.88 -9.09
N ALA A 158 24.43 -15.82 -9.88
CA ALA A 158 23.90 -17.06 -9.37
C ALA A 158 24.94 -17.75 -8.49
#